data_b5dd043ec1c679d16b0f5b61b08f1dee
#
_entry.id   b5dd043ec1c679d16b0f5b61b08f1dee
#
_cell.length_a   1.000
_cell.length_b   1.000
_cell.length_c   1.000
_cell.angle_alpha   90.00
_cell.angle_beta   90.00
_cell.angle_gamma   90.00
#
_symmetry.space_group_name_H-M   'P 1'
#
loop_
_entity.id
_entity.type
_entity.pdbx_description
1 polymer ?
#
loop_
_entity_poly.entity_id
_entity_poly.type
_entity_poly.pdbx_seq_one_letter_code
_entity_poly.pdbx_strand_id
1 'polypeptide(L)'
;MKILLVNPPVYDFALHDFWLKPFGLLRIAAKLRKQNIPFYFFDFLYKYDSRLLKIWTPKVDEYGRGKFYSIEVEKPEMLSFVPRKFRRFGLPLEYLKEDVSGEHFDFVFITTGMTYWYIGVKEIIDFARKKWPRAQIVVGGVAATLMPDFYKTLGADIVVIRDDFTSLKKLGLELNIEINDFPDYSVYERVDYVVIRLVEGCPYRCSYCASYLLKPKIRFTDVKLMADYIEGLYYHRRVKDFVFYDDALLVNAQKYLRQLGDLLDVKRLTGKIRFHSPNALHVRYIDEKVAGLLKEMGFETIYLGVETINPERLKETGGKLTLEEFEKAVINLKKAGFKNDQITAYLLMGLPNQPPEEVISGLEILKKLKIRVMLSEYSPIPGTPLGERAIKEYKIEDPVLTNCSVFPVMQYGIQTVNFLKNMKNQILRSLKFDA
;
A
#
# COMPACT_ATOMS: atom_id res chain seq x y z
N MET A 1 29.40 2.23 -13.03
CA MET A 1 27.99 2.62 -12.82
C MET A 1 27.65 2.39 -11.36
N LYS A 2 27.12 3.39 -10.65
CA LYS A 2 26.66 3.32 -9.26
C LYS A 2 25.27 3.93 -9.13
N ILE A 3 24.38 3.30 -8.38
CA ILE A 3 22.97 3.63 -8.34
C ILE A 3 22.55 3.98 -6.91
N LEU A 4 21.77 5.08 -6.75
CA LEU A 4 21.09 5.40 -5.50
C LEU A 4 19.60 5.01 -5.65
N LEU A 5 19.11 4.17 -4.74
CA LEU A 5 17.70 3.79 -4.64
C LEU A 5 17.06 4.50 -3.45
N VAL A 6 16.00 5.28 -3.69
CA VAL A 6 15.38 6.11 -2.65
C VAL A 6 13.88 5.82 -2.55
N ASN A 7 13.44 5.46 -1.34
CA ASN A 7 12.04 5.60 -0.95
C ASN A 7 11.87 6.97 -0.28
N PRO A 8 11.16 7.93 -0.89
CA PRO A 8 11.15 9.32 -0.45
C PRO A 8 10.37 9.53 0.87
N PRO A 9 10.55 10.67 1.55
CA PRO A 9 9.68 11.06 2.66
C PRO A 9 8.27 11.33 2.16
N VAL A 10 7.30 11.29 3.08
CA VAL A 10 5.89 11.54 2.76
C VAL A 10 5.42 12.83 3.44
N TYR A 11 4.77 13.69 2.67
CA TYR A 11 4.11 14.89 3.16
C TYR A 11 2.60 14.66 3.18
N ASP A 12 2.00 14.65 4.37
CA ASP A 12 0.59 14.33 4.55
C ASP A 12 0.06 14.85 5.90
N PHE A 13 -1.24 14.75 6.12
CA PHE A 13 -1.91 15.01 7.39
C PHE A 13 -1.76 13.85 8.39
N ALA A 14 -1.66 12.62 7.87
CA ALA A 14 -1.46 11.42 8.67
C ALA A 14 -0.78 10.34 7.83
N LEU A 15 0.14 9.60 8.44
CA LEU A 15 0.72 8.40 7.86
C LEU A 15 0.91 7.37 8.96
N HIS A 16 0.41 6.18 8.71
CA HIS A 16 0.57 5.04 9.59
C HIS A 16 1.23 3.90 8.82
N ASP A 17 2.20 3.24 9.43
CA ASP A 17 2.79 2.03 8.86
C ASP A 17 1.78 0.88 8.96
N PHE A 18 0.97 0.77 7.93
CA PHE A 18 0.06 -0.35 7.73
C PHE A 18 0.72 -1.36 6.77
N TRP A 19 1.93 -1.81 7.19
CA TRP A 19 2.84 -2.64 6.42
C TRP A 19 3.35 -1.98 5.14
N LEU A 20 3.74 -0.72 5.22
CA LEU A 20 4.19 0.07 4.08
C LEU A 20 5.68 -0.22 3.77
N LYS A 21 5.94 -0.89 2.64
CA LYS A 21 7.28 -1.17 2.10
C LYS A 21 7.38 -0.79 0.63
N PRO A 22 8.52 -0.28 0.17
CA PRO A 22 8.76 0.07 -1.24
C PRO A 22 9.01 -1.19 -2.07
N PHE A 23 7.97 -2.02 -2.24
CA PHE A 23 8.04 -3.36 -2.85
C PHE A 23 8.74 -3.37 -4.21
N GLY A 24 8.41 -2.43 -5.11
CA GLY A 24 9.02 -2.33 -6.43
C GLY A 24 10.52 -2.01 -6.34
N LEU A 25 10.91 -1.08 -5.46
CA LEU A 25 12.29 -0.67 -5.28
C LEU A 25 13.15 -1.80 -4.69
N LEU A 26 12.59 -2.60 -3.77
CA LEU A 26 13.27 -3.77 -3.20
C LEU A 26 13.49 -4.87 -4.26
N ARG A 27 12.60 -5.01 -5.24
CA ARG A 27 12.80 -5.93 -6.37
C ARG A 27 13.90 -5.42 -7.31
N ILE A 28 14.00 -4.11 -7.53
CA ILE A 28 15.10 -3.49 -8.26
C ILE A 28 16.42 -3.76 -7.52
N ALA A 29 16.46 -3.58 -6.20
CA ALA A 29 17.64 -3.88 -5.38
C ALA A 29 18.09 -5.34 -5.54
N ALA A 30 17.16 -6.29 -5.50
CA ALA A 30 17.43 -7.72 -5.74
C ALA A 30 18.05 -7.97 -7.12
N LYS A 31 17.53 -7.30 -8.16
CA LYS A 31 18.03 -7.44 -9.53
C LYS A 31 19.45 -6.87 -9.69
N LEU A 32 19.68 -5.67 -9.15
CA LEU A 32 21.02 -5.04 -9.17
C LEU A 32 22.05 -5.92 -8.45
N ARG A 33 21.68 -6.50 -7.30
CA ARG A 33 22.56 -7.41 -6.56
C ARG A 33 22.89 -8.65 -7.37
N LYS A 34 21.92 -9.27 -8.04
CA LYS A 34 22.15 -10.41 -8.95
C LYS A 34 23.09 -10.07 -10.11
N GLN A 35 23.08 -8.83 -10.56
CA GLN A 35 23.93 -8.34 -11.66
C GLN A 35 25.28 -7.79 -11.18
N ASN A 36 25.56 -7.83 -9.87
CA ASN A 36 26.74 -7.23 -9.26
C ASN A 36 26.90 -5.73 -9.56
N ILE A 37 25.79 -5.01 -9.74
CA ILE A 37 25.79 -3.57 -9.92
C ILE A 37 25.75 -2.90 -8.54
N PRO A 38 26.74 -2.06 -8.19
CA PRO A 38 26.79 -1.41 -6.89
C PRO A 38 25.65 -0.40 -6.75
N PHE A 39 24.98 -0.47 -5.62
CA PHE A 39 23.92 0.49 -5.29
C PHE A 39 23.96 0.87 -3.80
N TYR A 40 23.39 2.03 -3.51
CA TYR A 40 23.07 2.47 -2.16
C TYR A 40 21.54 2.52 -2.03
N PHE A 41 21.00 2.05 -0.91
CA PHE A 41 19.57 2.03 -0.66
C PHE A 41 19.23 2.93 0.53
N PHE A 42 18.33 3.89 0.35
CA PHE A 42 17.86 4.77 1.41
C PHE A 42 16.33 4.81 1.45
N ASP A 43 15.78 4.36 2.59
CA ASP A 43 14.34 4.39 2.85
C ASP A 43 14.03 5.44 3.91
N PHE A 44 13.49 6.58 3.52
CA PHE A 44 13.08 7.62 4.47
C PHE A 44 12.05 7.12 5.49
N LEU A 45 11.27 6.10 5.16
CA LEU A 45 10.28 5.53 6.07
C LEU A 45 10.85 4.39 6.95
N TYR A 46 12.16 4.19 6.96
CA TYR A 46 12.80 3.21 7.83
C TYR A 46 12.79 3.68 9.29
N LYS A 47 12.13 2.91 10.17
CA LYS A 47 11.90 3.27 11.58
C LYS A 47 13.08 2.94 12.50
N TYR A 48 14.04 2.14 12.05
CA TYR A 48 15.09 1.57 12.90
C TYR A 48 16.50 2.09 12.57
N ASP A 49 16.59 3.26 11.93
CA ASP A 49 17.88 3.95 11.76
C ASP A 49 18.48 4.28 13.13
N SER A 50 19.74 3.93 13.34
CA SER A 50 20.41 4.05 14.63
C SER A 50 20.51 5.50 15.14
N ARG A 51 20.56 6.49 14.23
CA ARG A 51 20.54 7.93 14.56
C ARG A 51 19.14 8.36 15.03
N LEU A 52 18.10 7.87 14.33
CA LEU A 52 16.72 8.15 14.71
C LEU A 52 16.38 7.56 16.07
N LEU A 53 16.82 6.35 16.38
CA LEU A 53 16.55 5.69 17.66
C LEU A 53 17.12 6.42 18.87
N LYS A 54 18.07 7.33 18.69
CA LYS A 54 18.59 8.21 19.77
C LYS A 54 17.61 9.30 20.18
N ILE A 55 16.67 9.69 19.29
CA ILE A 55 15.75 10.81 19.49
C ILE A 55 14.27 10.41 19.46
N TRP A 56 13.97 9.22 18.97
CA TRP A 56 12.60 8.74 18.81
C TRP A 56 12.52 7.22 18.91
N THR A 57 11.51 6.71 19.64
CA THR A 57 11.27 5.28 19.79
C THR A 57 10.05 4.86 18.97
N PRO A 58 10.18 3.90 18.04
CA PRO A 58 9.05 3.37 17.29
C PRO A 58 8.02 2.73 18.23
N LYS A 59 6.77 3.14 18.11
CA LYS A 59 5.64 2.46 18.75
C LYS A 59 4.95 1.60 17.70
N VAL A 60 5.16 0.29 17.81
CA VAL A 60 4.60 -0.70 16.90
C VAL A 60 3.75 -1.70 17.67
N ASP A 61 2.76 -2.25 17.00
CA ASP A 61 1.99 -3.37 17.53
C ASP A 61 2.73 -4.72 17.31
N GLU A 62 2.10 -5.81 17.70
CA GLU A 62 2.66 -7.16 17.59
C GLU A 62 2.92 -7.63 16.14
N TYR A 63 2.36 -6.93 15.15
CA TYR A 63 2.52 -7.21 13.71
C TYR A 63 3.45 -6.20 13.01
N GLY A 64 4.14 -5.35 13.78
CA GLY A 64 5.07 -4.35 13.25
C GLY A 64 4.43 -3.08 12.68
N ARG A 65 3.08 -2.91 12.79
CA ARG A 65 2.37 -1.69 12.37
C ARG A 65 2.59 -0.59 13.40
N GLY A 66 2.59 0.67 12.95
CA GLY A 66 2.75 1.76 13.89
C GLY A 66 2.86 3.13 13.24
N LYS A 67 3.40 4.08 13.97
CA LYS A 67 3.62 5.44 13.48
C LYS A 67 5.01 5.57 12.88
N PHE A 68 5.14 6.43 11.87
CA PHE A 68 6.43 6.91 11.41
C PHE A 68 6.87 8.14 12.21
N TYR A 69 8.17 8.37 12.30
CA TYR A 69 8.71 9.65 12.74
C TYR A 69 8.21 10.77 11.83
N SER A 70 7.88 11.91 12.39
CA SER A 70 7.41 13.05 11.62
C SER A 70 7.64 14.37 12.33
N ILE A 71 7.84 15.40 11.54
CA ILE A 71 7.89 16.80 11.98
C ILE A 71 6.72 17.56 11.36
N GLU A 72 6.20 18.57 12.06
CA GLU A 72 5.21 19.48 11.53
C GLU A 72 5.90 20.45 10.55
N VAL A 73 5.26 20.67 9.41
CA VAL A 73 5.75 21.56 8.35
C VAL A 73 4.66 22.50 7.90
N GLU A 74 5.05 23.56 7.23
CA GLU A 74 4.11 24.49 6.62
C GLU A 74 3.22 23.77 5.61
N LYS A 75 1.92 24.04 5.72
CA LYS A 75 0.91 23.47 4.87
C LYS A 75 0.84 24.28 3.56
N PRO A 76 0.78 23.62 2.38
CA PRO A 76 0.49 24.33 1.13
C PRO A 76 -0.78 25.18 1.26
N GLU A 77 -0.74 26.41 0.75
CA GLU A 77 -1.83 27.39 0.88
C GLU A 77 -3.17 26.82 0.42
N MET A 78 -3.18 26.08 -0.68
CA MET A 78 -4.36 25.42 -1.24
C MET A 78 -5.01 24.38 -0.29
N LEU A 79 -4.31 23.96 0.76
CA LEU A 79 -4.82 23.03 1.79
C LEU A 79 -5.23 23.74 3.09
N SER A 80 -5.22 25.07 3.13
CA SER A 80 -5.51 25.89 4.34
C SER A 80 -6.87 25.59 4.94
N PHE A 81 -7.87 25.24 4.12
CA PHE A 81 -9.23 24.90 4.54
C PHE A 81 -9.34 23.58 5.33
N VAL A 82 -8.31 22.73 5.32
CA VAL A 82 -8.27 21.49 6.12
C VAL A 82 -7.67 21.81 7.50
N PRO A 83 -8.46 21.83 8.59
CA PRO A 83 -7.98 22.25 9.92
C PRO A 83 -7.21 21.12 10.63
N ARG A 84 -6.19 20.59 9.98
CA ARG A 84 -5.30 19.54 10.49
C ARG A 84 -3.84 19.95 10.25
N LYS A 85 -2.94 19.46 11.12
CA LYS A 85 -1.50 19.68 10.97
C LYS A 85 -0.97 18.91 9.78
N PHE A 86 -0.16 19.57 8.96
CA PHE A 86 0.54 18.96 7.84
C PHE A 86 1.94 18.54 8.30
N ARG A 87 2.43 17.40 7.88
CA ARG A 87 3.65 16.80 8.41
C ARG A 87 4.51 16.23 7.30
N ARG A 88 5.80 16.28 7.51
CA ARG A 88 6.78 15.49 6.78
C ARG A 88 7.10 14.23 7.59
N PHE A 89 6.77 13.08 7.04
CA PHE A 89 7.03 11.77 7.62
C PHE A 89 8.31 11.19 7.07
N GLY A 90 9.10 10.57 7.95
CA GLY A 90 10.34 9.88 7.59
C GLY A 90 11.59 10.54 8.14
N LEU A 91 12.73 9.93 7.87
CA LEU A 91 14.05 10.36 8.32
C LEU A 91 14.38 11.80 7.89
N PRO A 92 15.17 12.55 8.68
CA PRO A 92 15.72 13.83 8.24
C PRO A 92 16.53 13.69 6.94
N LEU A 93 16.47 14.71 6.07
CA LEU A 93 17.26 14.73 4.83
C LEU A 93 18.77 14.71 5.11
N GLU A 94 19.16 15.24 6.24
CA GLU A 94 20.55 15.28 6.72
C GLU A 94 21.17 13.89 6.79
N TYR A 95 20.39 12.87 7.16
CA TYR A 95 20.87 11.49 7.24
C TYR A 95 21.26 10.94 5.85
N LEU A 96 20.47 11.25 4.83
CA LEU A 96 20.86 10.90 3.45
C LEU A 96 22.12 11.68 3.04
N LYS A 97 22.20 12.99 3.36
CA LYS A 97 23.38 13.84 3.03
C LYS A 97 24.66 13.29 3.63
N GLU A 98 24.60 12.85 4.88
CA GLU A 98 25.72 12.24 5.60
C GLU A 98 26.16 10.92 4.93
N ASP A 99 25.21 10.04 4.71
CA ASP A 99 25.44 8.69 4.17
C ASP A 99 26.03 8.72 2.76
N VAL A 100 25.67 9.69 1.95
CA VAL A 100 26.16 9.85 0.57
C VAL A 100 27.22 10.97 0.43
N SER A 101 27.86 11.35 1.55
CA SER A 101 28.94 12.32 1.52
C SER A 101 30.15 11.79 0.73
N GLY A 102 30.62 12.57 -0.25
CA GLY A 102 31.73 12.13 -1.13
C GLY A 102 31.35 11.11 -2.22
N GLU A 103 30.11 10.63 -2.22
CA GLU A 103 29.65 9.64 -3.20
C GLU A 103 29.17 10.29 -4.51
N HIS A 104 29.37 9.56 -5.61
CA HIS A 104 28.84 9.87 -6.92
C HIS A 104 27.92 8.77 -7.41
N PHE A 105 26.81 9.16 -8.04
CA PHE A 105 25.85 8.23 -8.62
C PHE A 105 25.61 8.59 -10.09
N ASP A 106 25.51 7.56 -10.92
CA ASP A 106 25.11 7.70 -12.33
C ASP A 106 23.60 7.77 -12.46
N PHE A 107 22.89 7.08 -11.57
CA PHE A 107 21.43 7.06 -11.52
C PHE A 107 20.91 7.27 -10.09
N VAL A 108 19.81 8.01 -9.99
CA VAL A 108 19.01 8.14 -8.76
C VAL A 108 17.61 7.64 -9.04
N PHE A 109 17.25 6.49 -8.48
CA PHE A 109 15.93 5.89 -8.60
C PHE A 109 15.06 6.32 -7.42
N ILE A 110 13.91 6.91 -7.71
CA ILE A 110 12.96 7.38 -6.69
C ILE A 110 11.63 6.66 -6.91
N THR A 111 11.16 5.95 -5.89
CA THR A 111 9.85 5.29 -5.95
C THR A 111 8.72 6.25 -5.61
N THR A 112 7.52 5.96 -6.13
CA THR A 112 6.30 6.74 -5.85
C THR A 112 5.21 5.85 -5.28
N GLY A 113 4.45 6.39 -4.32
CA GLY A 113 3.27 5.76 -3.73
C GLY A 113 1.97 6.41 -4.20
N MET A 114 1.24 7.07 -3.29
CA MET A 114 0.00 7.78 -3.61
C MET A 114 0.27 8.98 -4.54
N THR A 115 -0.70 9.29 -5.38
CA THR A 115 -0.60 10.37 -6.39
C THR A 115 -0.32 11.73 -5.77
N TYR A 116 -0.81 11.98 -4.58
CA TYR A 116 -0.65 13.22 -3.82
C TYR A 116 0.60 13.28 -2.93
N TRP A 117 1.46 12.25 -2.91
CA TRP A 117 2.73 12.25 -2.15
C TRP A 117 3.92 12.80 -2.94
N TYR A 118 3.66 13.50 -4.02
CA TYR A 118 4.70 14.00 -4.93
C TYR A 118 5.67 15.00 -4.28
N ILE A 119 5.27 15.71 -3.21
CA ILE A 119 6.12 16.71 -2.54
C ILE A 119 7.41 16.06 -2.03
N GLY A 120 7.33 14.87 -1.42
CA GLY A 120 8.52 14.15 -0.98
C GLY A 120 9.39 13.65 -2.13
N VAL A 121 8.78 13.27 -3.24
CA VAL A 121 9.51 12.92 -4.48
C VAL A 121 10.26 14.13 -5.02
N LYS A 122 9.60 15.29 -5.06
CA LYS A 122 10.20 16.56 -5.50
C LYS A 122 11.39 16.98 -4.62
N GLU A 123 11.27 16.82 -3.29
CA GLU A 123 12.39 17.06 -2.36
C GLU A 123 13.64 16.27 -2.75
N ILE A 124 13.47 14.99 -3.10
CA ILE A 124 14.61 14.14 -3.48
C ILE A 124 15.12 14.45 -4.89
N ILE A 125 14.24 14.77 -5.84
CA ILE A 125 14.65 15.25 -7.18
C ILE A 125 15.53 16.49 -7.05
N ASP A 126 15.09 17.50 -6.28
CA ASP A 126 15.83 18.75 -6.09
C ASP A 126 17.18 18.53 -5.41
N PHE A 127 17.19 17.69 -4.38
CA PHE A 127 18.43 17.31 -3.71
C PHE A 127 19.40 16.63 -4.67
N ALA A 128 18.94 15.62 -5.42
CA ALA A 128 19.77 14.86 -6.36
C ALA A 128 20.31 15.75 -7.49
N ARG A 129 19.46 16.60 -8.06
CA ARG A 129 19.82 17.53 -9.12
C ARG A 129 20.91 18.53 -8.68
N LYS A 130 20.81 19.01 -7.44
CA LYS A 130 21.81 19.92 -6.85
C LYS A 130 23.13 19.19 -6.56
N LYS A 131 23.07 17.97 -6.02
CA LYS A 131 24.26 17.24 -5.57
C LYS A 131 24.99 16.52 -6.71
N TRP A 132 24.23 15.94 -7.65
CA TRP A 132 24.74 15.19 -8.80
C TRP A 132 24.09 15.67 -10.11
N PRO A 133 24.51 16.84 -10.64
CA PRO A 133 23.84 17.46 -11.80
C PRO A 133 23.83 16.58 -13.06
N ARG A 134 24.75 15.60 -13.17
CA ARG A 134 24.86 14.69 -14.32
C ARG A 134 24.16 13.36 -14.10
N ALA A 135 23.71 13.05 -12.90
CA ALA A 135 22.99 11.81 -12.62
C ALA A 135 21.65 11.80 -13.35
N GLN A 136 21.27 10.63 -13.87
CA GLN A 136 19.94 10.41 -14.44
C GLN A 136 18.93 10.18 -13.31
N ILE A 137 17.94 11.04 -13.18
CA ILE A 137 16.86 10.91 -12.19
C ILE A 137 15.75 10.07 -12.80
N VAL A 138 15.58 8.88 -12.22
CA VAL A 138 14.61 7.87 -12.65
C VAL A 138 13.48 7.79 -11.63
N VAL A 139 12.26 8.12 -12.03
CA VAL A 139 11.08 8.04 -11.16
C VAL A 139 10.18 6.90 -11.61
N GLY A 140 9.78 6.04 -10.69
CA GLY A 140 8.91 4.89 -10.98
C GLY A 140 7.92 4.62 -9.84
N GLY A 141 7.06 3.62 -10.02
CA GLY A 141 6.06 3.23 -9.04
C GLY A 141 4.64 3.63 -9.41
N VAL A 142 3.74 3.61 -8.42
CA VAL A 142 2.29 3.76 -8.66
C VAL A 142 1.94 5.11 -9.27
N ALA A 143 2.29 6.20 -8.60
CA ALA A 143 1.93 7.53 -9.08
C ALA A 143 2.65 7.92 -10.36
N ALA A 144 3.91 7.50 -10.54
CA ALA A 144 4.66 7.70 -11.79
C ALA A 144 4.00 7.01 -12.98
N THR A 145 3.44 5.82 -12.78
CA THR A 145 2.68 5.09 -13.82
C THR A 145 1.39 5.81 -14.19
N LEU A 146 0.69 6.39 -13.22
CA LEU A 146 -0.60 7.05 -13.42
C LEU A 146 -0.49 8.48 -13.96
N MET A 147 0.61 9.17 -13.64
CA MET A 147 0.83 10.58 -13.99
C MET A 147 2.26 10.80 -14.53
N PRO A 148 2.69 10.12 -15.62
CA PRO A 148 4.08 10.14 -16.07
C PRO A 148 4.55 11.54 -16.46
N ASP A 149 3.72 12.33 -17.15
CA ASP A 149 4.09 13.67 -17.61
C ASP A 149 4.23 14.65 -16.44
N PHE A 150 3.41 14.50 -15.40
CA PHE A 150 3.56 15.29 -14.18
C PHE A 150 4.94 15.10 -13.54
N TYR A 151 5.45 13.87 -13.44
CA TYR A 151 6.78 13.64 -12.87
C TYR A 151 7.92 14.14 -13.75
N LYS A 152 7.75 14.20 -15.07
CA LYS A 152 8.69 14.89 -15.97
C LYS A 152 8.75 16.39 -15.67
N THR A 153 7.61 17.05 -15.45
CA THR A 153 7.59 18.48 -15.06
C THR A 153 8.24 18.75 -13.71
N LEU A 154 8.27 17.74 -12.81
CA LEU A 154 8.99 17.84 -11.54
C LEU A 154 10.51 17.71 -11.67
N GLY A 155 11.04 17.33 -12.84
CA GLY A 155 12.47 17.21 -13.11
C GLY A 155 13.01 15.78 -13.20
N ALA A 156 12.14 14.76 -13.37
CA ALA A 156 12.57 13.41 -13.69
C ALA A 156 13.09 13.35 -15.14
N ASP A 157 14.26 12.76 -15.36
CA ASP A 157 14.81 12.51 -16.70
C ASP A 157 14.13 11.32 -17.36
N ILE A 158 13.81 10.31 -16.57
CA ILE A 158 13.16 9.07 -17.00
C ILE A 158 12.00 8.76 -16.05
N VAL A 159 10.84 8.47 -16.62
CA VAL A 159 9.69 7.96 -15.87
C VAL A 159 9.42 6.51 -16.29
N VAL A 160 9.54 5.59 -15.35
CA VAL A 160 9.27 4.16 -15.56
C VAL A 160 7.78 3.91 -15.37
N ILE A 161 7.10 3.59 -16.46
CA ILE A 161 5.68 3.27 -16.47
C ILE A 161 5.53 1.76 -16.26
N ARG A 162 4.88 1.36 -15.16
CA ARG A 162 4.78 -0.04 -14.74
C ARG A 162 6.18 -0.64 -14.50
N ASP A 163 6.53 -1.69 -15.24
CA ASP A 163 7.85 -2.34 -15.18
C ASP A 163 8.60 -2.20 -16.53
N ASP A 164 8.36 -1.11 -17.30
CA ASP A 164 9.04 -0.84 -18.54
C ASP A 164 10.34 -0.05 -18.33
N PHE A 165 11.45 -0.76 -18.35
CA PHE A 165 12.80 -0.23 -18.15
C PHE A 165 13.57 -0.05 -19.48
N THR A 166 12.90 -0.12 -20.63
CA THR A 166 13.57 -0.08 -21.95
C THR A 166 14.39 1.18 -22.18
N SER A 167 13.95 2.31 -21.65
CA SER A 167 14.69 3.59 -21.72
C SER A 167 16.06 3.52 -21.05
N LEU A 168 16.23 2.74 -19.99
CA LEU A 168 17.48 2.59 -19.26
C LEU A 168 18.51 1.78 -20.03
N LYS A 169 18.07 0.84 -20.87
CA LYS A 169 18.97 0.03 -21.72
C LYS A 169 19.82 0.89 -22.64
N LYS A 170 19.27 1.99 -23.16
CA LYS A 170 20.00 2.94 -23.99
C LYS A 170 21.11 3.67 -23.23
N LEU A 171 21.05 3.71 -21.91
CA LEU A 171 22.03 4.31 -21.01
C LEU A 171 22.97 3.26 -20.38
N GLY A 172 22.96 2.03 -20.90
CA GLY A 172 23.84 0.95 -20.45
C GLY A 172 23.36 0.22 -19.19
N LEU A 173 22.11 0.48 -18.72
CA LEU A 173 21.52 -0.23 -17.59
C LEU A 173 20.38 -1.13 -18.05
N GLU A 174 20.62 -2.43 -18.09
CA GLU A 174 19.62 -3.42 -18.47
C GLU A 174 18.92 -3.96 -17.22
N LEU A 175 17.66 -3.55 -17.03
CA LEU A 175 16.78 -4.04 -15.97
C LEU A 175 15.58 -4.74 -16.61
N ASN A 176 15.28 -5.94 -16.11
CA ASN A 176 14.04 -6.68 -16.41
C ASN A 176 13.54 -7.28 -15.11
N ILE A 177 12.39 -6.81 -14.62
CA ILE A 177 11.79 -7.27 -13.36
C ILE A 177 10.67 -8.25 -13.68
N GLU A 178 10.88 -9.51 -13.36
CA GLU A 178 9.93 -10.59 -13.59
C GLU A 178 9.07 -10.88 -12.36
N ILE A 179 7.95 -11.61 -12.54
CA ILE A 179 7.03 -11.93 -11.45
C ILE A 179 7.73 -12.66 -10.29
N ASN A 180 8.71 -13.50 -10.59
CA ASN A 180 9.49 -14.28 -9.63
C ASN A 180 10.75 -13.57 -9.08
N ASP A 181 10.95 -12.29 -9.41
CA ASP A 181 11.99 -11.52 -8.74
C ASP A 181 11.47 -11.01 -7.39
N PHE A 182 11.87 -11.65 -6.32
CA PHE A 182 11.46 -11.32 -4.95
C PHE A 182 12.19 -10.10 -4.40
N PRO A 183 11.58 -9.35 -3.46
CA PRO A 183 12.21 -8.22 -2.79
C PRO A 183 13.49 -8.60 -2.04
N ASP A 184 14.49 -7.72 -2.07
CA ASP A 184 15.72 -7.87 -1.28
C ASP A 184 15.59 -7.16 0.08
N TYR A 185 15.25 -7.90 1.11
CA TYR A 185 15.17 -7.37 2.48
C TYR A 185 16.52 -7.29 3.18
N SER A 186 17.62 -7.76 2.56
CA SER A 186 18.95 -7.65 3.15
C SER A 186 19.46 -6.19 3.19
N VAL A 187 18.80 -5.27 2.49
CA VAL A 187 19.07 -3.83 2.54
C VAL A 187 18.70 -3.19 3.89
N TYR A 188 17.91 -3.87 4.72
CA TYR A 188 17.54 -3.42 6.05
C TYR A 188 18.28 -4.21 7.13
N GLU A 189 18.74 -3.55 8.18
CA GLU A 189 19.29 -4.22 9.36
C GLU A 189 18.19 -4.99 10.12
N ARG A 190 17.04 -4.36 10.32
CA ARG A 190 15.87 -4.93 11.01
C ARG A 190 14.61 -4.81 10.17
N VAL A 191 13.84 -5.88 10.15
CA VAL A 191 12.47 -5.90 9.60
C VAL A 191 11.54 -6.61 10.57
N ASP A 192 10.38 -6.00 10.86
CA ASP A 192 9.35 -6.62 11.69
C ASP A 192 8.44 -7.51 10.84
N TYR A 193 8.25 -7.15 9.59
CA TYR A 193 7.42 -7.83 8.61
C TYR A 193 8.01 -7.71 7.21
N VAL A 194 7.60 -8.56 6.32
CA VAL A 194 7.94 -8.51 4.89
C VAL A 194 6.71 -8.56 4.02
N VAL A 195 6.78 -7.90 2.88
CA VAL A 195 5.72 -7.91 1.88
C VAL A 195 6.04 -8.93 0.81
N ILE A 196 5.05 -9.72 0.46
CA ILE A 196 5.10 -10.73 -0.59
C ILE A 196 3.94 -10.53 -1.57
N ARG A 197 3.99 -11.17 -2.74
CA ARG A 197 2.90 -11.13 -3.71
C ARG A 197 2.83 -12.46 -4.46
N LEU A 198 1.72 -13.15 -4.31
CA LEU A 198 1.44 -14.42 -4.99
C LEU A 198 0.73 -14.20 -6.32
N VAL A 199 -0.20 -13.25 -6.35
CA VAL A 199 -0.99 -12.89 -7.55
C VAL A 199 -0.76 -11.43 -7.89
N GLU A 200 -0.40 -11.14 -9.12
CA GLU A 200 -0.30 -9.80 -9.66
C GLU A 200 -1.49 -9.50 -10.57
N GLY A 201 -2.08 -8.31 -10.41
CA GLY A 201 -3.24 -7.87 -11.17
C GLY A 201 -4.58 -8.32 -10.57
N CYS A 202 -5.66 -7.75 -11.10
CA CYS A 202 -7.02 -7.98 -10.64
C CYS A 202 -7.95 -8.20 -11.85
N PRO A 203 -8.89 -9.15 -11.81
CA PRO A 203 -9.85 -9.38 -12.89
C PRO A 203 -10.93 -8.31 -12.96
N TYR A 204 -11.10 -7.53 -11.89
CA TYR A 204 -12.12 -6.49 -11.80
C TYR A 204 -11.63 -5.15 -12.33
N ARG A 205 -12.57 -4.35 -12.85
CA ARG A 205 -12.35 -2.97 -13.30
C ARG A 205 -13.24 -2.01 -12.52
N CYS A 206 -13.08 -2.02 -11.19
CA CYS A 206 -13.83 -1.12 -10.33
C CYS A 206 -13.53 0.32 -10.71
N SER A 207 -14.58 1.15 -10.83
CA SER A 207 -14.49 2.51 -11.36
C SER A 207 -13.65 3.48 -10.51
N TYR A 208 -13.38 3.13 -9.25
CA TYR A 208 -12.54 3.88 -8.31
C TYR A 208 -11.10 3.35 -8.18
N CYS A 209 -10.77 2.22 -8.81
CA CYS A 209 -9.53 1.49 -8.55
C CYS A 209 -8.59 1.51 -9.76
N ALA A 210 -7.29 1.71 -9.53
CA ALA A 210 -6.27 1.75 -10.57
C ALA A 210 -5.56 0.42 -10.82
N SER A 211 -5.88 -0.67 -10.11
CA SER A 211 -5.15 -1.96 -10.24
C SER A 211 -5.03 -2.45 -11.69
N TYR A 212 -6.11 -2.33 -12.48
CA TYR A 212 -6.09 -2.73 -13.89
C TYR A 212 -5.25 -1.81 -14.80
N LEU A 213 -5.02 -0.55 -14.38
CA LEU A 213 -4.13 0.38 -15.07
C LEU A 213 -2.67 0.07 -14.75
N LEU A 214 -2.40 -0.29 -13.51
CA LEU A 214 -1.06 -0.61 -13.02
C LEU A 214 -0.59 -1.98 -13.50
N LYS A 215 -1.45 -2.98 -13.40
CA LYS A 215 -1.17 -4.38 -13.73
C LYS A 215 -2.33 -4.98 -14.55
N PRO A 216 -2.33 -4.79 -15.89
CA PRO A 216 -3.48 -5.14 -16.74
C PRO A 216 -3.65 -6.65 -16.97
N LYS A 217 -2.65 -7.46 -16.62
CA LYS A 217 -2.67 -8.92 -16.78
C LYS A 217 -2.56 -9.60 -15.43
N ILE A 218 -3.35 -10.68 -15.23
CA ILE A 218 -3.20 -11.54 -14.07
C ILE A 218 -2.03 -12.48 -14.31
N ARG A 219 -1.08 -12.48 -13.35
CA ARG A 219 0.08 -13.37 -13.35
C ARG A 219 0.22 -13.99 -11.97
N PHE A 220 0.77 -15.20 -11.91
CA PHE A 220 0.99 -15.92 -10.65
C PHE A 220 2.48 -16.12 -10.44
N THR A 221 2.93 -15.87 -9.22
CA THR A 221 4.27 -16.22 -8.78
C THR A 221 4.40 -17.75 -8.71
N ASP A 222 5.57 -18.28 -9.03
CA ASP A 222 5.88 -19.69 -8.80
C ASP A 222 5.77 -20.00 -7.30
N VAL A 223 4.86 -20.91 -6.98
CA VAL A 223 4.48 -21.19 -5.58
C VAL A 223 5.61 -21.86 -4.80
N LYS A 224 6.43 -22.68 -5.48
CA LYS A 224 7.60 -23.33 -4.86
C LYS A 224 8.67 -22.29 -4.53
N LEU A 225 8.99 -21.41 -5.49
CA LEU A 225 9.94 -20.32 -5.25
C LEU A 225 9.44 -19.38 -4.12
N MET A 226 8.14 -19.13 -4.04
CA MET A 226 7.56 -18.34 -2.95
C MET A 226 7.73 -19.03 -1.59
N ALA A 227 7.46 -20.34 -1.52
CA ALA A 227 7.62 -21.11 -0.29
C ALA A 227 9.09 -21.15 0.16
N ASP A 228 10.04 -21.32 -0.77
CA ASP A 228 11.47 -21.28 -0.49
C ASP A 228 11.93 -19.89 -0.01
N TYR A 229 11.39 -18.83 -0.61
CA TYR A 229 11.66 -17.46 -0.19
C TYR A 229 11.16 -17.14 1.22
N ILE A 230 9.92 -17.57 1.55
CA ILE A 230 9.33 -17.43 2.89
C ILE A 230 10.19 -18.20 3.92
N GLU A 231 10.57 -19.43 3.60
CA GLU A 231 11.43 -20.26 4.45
C GLU A 231 12.79 -19.57 4.73
N GLY A 232 13.44 -19.05 3.69
CA GLY A 232 14.69 -18.32 3.81
C GLY A 232 14.57 -17.11 4.73
N LEU A 233 13.51 -16.31 4.58
CA LEU A 233 13.28 -15.14 5.44
C LEU A 233 12.98 -15.54 6.90
N TYR A 234 12.23 -16.62 7.11
CA TYR A 234 11.96 -17.12 8.46
C TYR A 234 13.25 -17.55 9.17
N TYR A 235 14.09 -18.41 8.54
CA TYR A 235 15.28 -18.93 9.18
C TYR A 235 16.44 -17.93 9.27
N HIS A 236 16.68 -17.13 8.21
CA HIS A 236 17.83 -16.22 8.17
C HIS A 236 17.55 -14.84 8.74
N ARG A 237 16.30 -14.37 8.67
CA ARG A 237 15.92 -13.03 9.14
C ARG A 237 14.96 -13.05 10.32
N ARG A 238 14.52 -14.23 10.77
CA ARG A 238 13.56 -14.44 11.87
C ARG A 238 12.22 -13.73 11.67
N VAL A 239 11.83 -13.55 10.40
CA VAL A 239 10.56 -12.91 10.04
C VAL A 239 9.43 -13.90 10.31
N LYS A 240 8.40 -13.42 11.01
CA LYS A 240 7.20 -14.20 11.30
C LYS A 240 5.96 -13.66 10.59
N ASP A 241 5.94 -12.40 10.23
CA ASP A 241 4.79 -11.69 9.65
C ASP A 241 5.01 -11.46 8.16
N PHE A 242 4.18 -12.11 7.34
CA PHE A 242 4.20 -12.05 5.89
C PHE A 242 2.93 -11.37 5.39
N VAL A 243 3.08 -10.33 4.58
CA VAL A 243 2.00 -9.46 4.17
C VAL A 243 1.79 -9.56 2.67
N PHE A 244 0.62 -10.00 2.25
CA PHE A 244 0.27 -10.10 0.83
C PHE A 244 -0.11 -8.73 0.26
N TYR A 245 0.64 -8.27 -0.75
CA TYR A 245 0.34 -7.04 -1.52
C TYR A 245 -0.46 -7.33 -2.79
N ASP A 246 -1.15 -8.45 -2.80
CA ASP A 246 -1.96 -8.89 -3.91
C ASP A 246 -3.22 -8.03 -4.05
N ASP A 247 -3.53 -7.61 -5.28
CA ASP A 247 -4.80 -6.91 -5.57
C ASP A 247 -5.99 -7.88 -5.58
N ALA A 248 -5.74 -9.17 -5.81
CA ALA A 248 -6.77 -10.20 -5.92
C ALA A 248 -6.27 -11.59 -5.46
N LEU A 249 -5.77 -11.66 -4.22
CA LEU A 249 -5.15 -12.88 -3.63
C LEU A 249 -6.01 -14.14 -3.78
N LEU A 250 -7.32 -14.02 -3.69
CA LEU A 250 -8.23 -15.17 -3.71
C LEU A 250 -8.59 -15.68 -5.12
N VAL A 251 -8.06 -15.04 -6.18
CA VAL A 251 -8.25 -15.59 -7.54
C VAL A 251 -7.53 -16.91 -7.64
N ASN A 252 -8.29 -17.97 -7.97
CA ASN A 252 -7.80 -19.35 -8.01
C ASN A 252 -7.14 -19.82 -6.69
N ALA A 253 -7.65 -19.36 -5.53
CA ALA A 253 -7.09 -19.65 -4.20
C ALA A 253 -6.94 -21.17 -3.96
N GLN A 254 -7.91 -22.00 -4.36
CA GLN A 254 -7.86 -23.47 -4.22
C GLN A 254 -6.70 -24.10 -4.99
N LYS A 255 -6.13 -23.42 -5.98
CA LYS A 255 -4.95 -23.88 -6.69
C LYS A 255 -3.67 -23.30 -6.10
N TYR A 256 -3.52 -21.99 -6.12
CA TYR A 256 -2.24 -21.35 -5.80
C TYR A 256 -2.02 -21.15 -4.30
N LEU A 257 -3.05 -20.67 -3.58
CA LEU A 257 -2.93 -20.42 -2.14
C LEU A 257 -2.93 -21.76 -1.36
N ARG A 258 -3.75 -22.74 -1.78
CA ARG A 258 -3.72 -24.10 -1.20
C ARG A 258 -2.34 -24.73 -1.39
N GLN A 259 -1.80 -24.72 -2.62
CA GLN A 259 -0.47 -25.27 -2.89
C GLN A 259 0.63 -24.59 -2.05
N LEU A 260 0.54 -23.26 -1.83
CA LEU A 260 1.46 -22.57 -0.95
C LEU A 260 1.33 -23.08 0.49
N GLY A 261 0.11 -23.22 1.00
CA GLY A 261 -0.16 -23.77 2.32
C GLY A 261 0.43 -25.15 2.52
N ASP A 262 0.19 -26.05 1.57
CA ASP A 262 0.71 -27.43 1.60
C ASP A 262 2.27 -27.45 1.61
N LEU A 263 2.92 -26.61 0.79
CA LEU A 263 4.39 -26.51 0.78
C LEU A 263 4.94 -25.94 2.10
N LEU A 264 4.25 -24.97 2.70
CA LEU A 264 4.67 -24.41 3.99
C LEU A 264 4.50 -25.41 5.13
N ASP A 265 3.49 -26.28 5.05
CA ASP A 265 3.33 -27.39 6.01
C ASP A 265 4.46 -28.40 5.89
N VAL A 266 4.80 -28.84 4.68
CA VAL A 266 5.98 -29.70 4.42
C VAL A 266 7.25 -29.08 4.98
N LYS A 267 7.42 -27.75 4.87
CA LYS A 267 8.55 -26.98 5.45
C LYS A 267 8.42 -26.76 6.97
N ARG A 268 7.36 -27.25 7.60
CA ARG A 268 7.07 -27.12 9.03
C ARG A 268 7.01 -25.65 9.50
N LEU A 269 6.45 -24.78 8.66
CA LEU A 269 6.25 -23.36 8.94
C LEU A 269 4.84 -23.02 9.40
N THR A 270 3.86 -23.88 9.16
CA THR A 270 2.49 -23.75 9.66
C THR A 270 2.47 -23.56 11.18
N GLY A 271 1.74 -22.58 11.66
CA GLY A 271 1.70 -22.19 13.08
C GLY A 271 2.92 -21.44 13.61
N LYS A 272 3.97 -21.24 12.81
CA LYS A 272 5.17 -20.47 13.19
C LYS A 272 5.22 -19.10 12.54
N ILE A 273 4.52 -18.93 11.43
CA ILE A 273 4.41 -17.68 10.67
C ILE A 273 2.97 -17.21 10.64
N ARG A 274 2.78 -15.93 10.38
CA ARG A 274 1.46 -15.27 10.30
C ARG A 274 1.32 -14.57 8.95
N PHE A 275 0.10 -14.57 8.42
CA PHE A 275 -0.22 -13.90 7.19
C PHE A 275 -1.19 -12.74 7.40
N HIS A 276 -1.00 -11.70 6.59
CA HIS A 276 -1.81 -10.49 6.58
C HIS A 276 -2.16 -10.09 5.16
N SER A 277 -3.33 -9.50 4.94
CA SER A 277 -3.73 -9.02 3.62
C SER A 277 -4.36 -7.63 3.72
N PRO A 278 -3.53 -6.54 3.79
CA PRO A 278 -4.03 -5.17 3.88
C PRO A 278 -4.81 -4.75 2.64
N ASN A 279 -4.45 -5.27 1.48
CA ASN A 279 -5.28 -5.16 0.29
C ASN A 279 -6.49 -6.07 0.47
N ALA A 280 -7.67 -5.48 0.36
CA ALA A 280 -8.90 -6.15 0.70
C ALA A 280 -9.13 -7.46 -0.09
N LEU A 281 -9.49 -8.51 0.62
CA LEU A 281 -9.92 -9.78 0.01
C LEU A 281 -11.27 -9.60 -0.68
N HIS A 282 -11.39 -10.17 -1.87
CA HIS A 282 -12.65 -10.18 -2.59
C HIS A 282 -13.66 -11.15 -1.93
N VAL A 283 -14.70 -10.58 -1.37
CA VAL A 283 -15.77 -11.24 -0.62
C VAL A 283 -16.35 -12.45 -1.36
N ARG A 284 -16.61 -12.30 -2.66
CA ARG A 284 -17.22 -13.33 -3.54
C ARG A 284 -16.46 -14.67 -3.57
N TYR A 285 -15.15 -14.63 -3.30
CA TYR A 285 -14.33 -15.84 -3.28
C TYR A 285 -14.23 -16.53 -1.92
N ILE A 286 -14.90 -16.00 -0.87
CA ILE A 286 -14.81 -16.53 0.49
C ILE A 286 -15.96 -17.52 0.76
N ASP A 287 -15.85 -18.72 0.21
CA ASP A 287 -16.66 -19.87 0.60
C ASP A 287 -16.12 -20.55 1.87
N GLU A 288 -16.77 -21.60 2.34
CA GLU A 288 -16.33 -22.34 3.53
C GLU A 288 -14.92 -22.94 3.36
N LYS A 289 -14.58 -23.42 2.14
CA LYS A 289 -13.26 -24.00 1.85
C LYS A 289 -12.16 -22.94 1.89
N VAL A 290 -12.39 -21.78 1.27
CA VAL A 290 -11.42 -20.67 1.29
C VAL A 290 -11.28 -20.09 2.69
N ALA A 291 -12.37 -19.93 3.44
CA ALA A 291 -12.31 -19.48 4.82
C ALA A 291 -11.50 -20.44 5.71
N GLY A 292 -11.71 -21.75 5.57
CA GLY A 292 -10.92 -22.79 6.24
C GLY A 292 -9.43 -22.71 5.86
N LEU A 293 -9.12 -22.60 4.56
CA LEU A 293 -7.75 -22.46 4.07
C LEU A 293 -7.02 -21.26 4.67
N LEU A 294 -7.67 -20.08 4.70
CA LEU A 294 -7.10 -18.88 5.30
C LEU A 294 -6.76 -19.12 6.78
N LYS A 295 -7.62 -19.79 7.52
CA LYS A 295 -7.39 -20.12 8.94
C LYS A 295 -6.26 -21.12 9.13
N GLU A 296 -6.24 -22.19 8.36
CA GLU A 296 -5.19 -23.23 8.36
C GLU A 296 -3.80 -22.64 8.08
N MET A 297 -3.71 -21.71 7.14
CA MET A 297 -2.46 -21.05 6.78
C MET A 297 -1.96 -20.05 7.84
N GLY A 298 -2.77 -19.66 8.83
CA GLY A 298 -2.38 -18.70 9.86
C GLY A 298 -2.59 -17.24 9.45
N PHE A 299 -3.65 -16.93 8.70
CA PHE A 299 -4.05 -15.53 8.53
C PHE A 299 -4.58 -14.98 9.85
N GLU A 300 -3.93 -13.91 10.33
CA GLU A 300 -4.29 -13.24 11.60
C GLU A 300 -5.22 -12.06 11.38
N THR A 301 -5.14 -11.39 10.23
CA THR A 301 -5.98 -10.24 9.91
C THR A 301 -6.63 -10.42 8.55
N ILE A 302 -7.95 -10.29 8.52
CA ILE A 302 -8.77 -10.39 7.32
C ILE A 302 -9.37 -9.01 7.03
N TYR A 303 -9.05 -8.47 5.87
CA TYR A 303 -9.64 -7.23 5.39
C TYR A 303 -10.55 -7.53 4.19
N LEU A 304 -11.80 -7.11 4.25
CA LEU A 304 -12.83 -7.36 3.23
C LEU A 304 -13.13 -6.08 2.45
N GLY A 305 -13.09 -6.15 1.13
CA GLY A 305 -13.42 -5.03 0.26
C GLY A 305 -14.92 -4.94 0.04
N VAL A 306 -15.60 -4.18 0.88
CA VAL A 306 -17.06 -3.92 0.78
C VAL A 306 -17.34 -2.64 0.03
N GLU A 307 -16.63 -1.57 0.37
CA GLU A 307 -16.68 -0.22 -0.19
C GLU A 307 -18.01 0.50 0.08
N THR A 308 -19.13 -0.09 -0.27
CA THR A 308 -20.49 0.40 0.00
C THR A 308 -21.45 -0.78 0.16
N ILE A 309 -22.58 -0.52 0.77
CA ILE A 309 -23.70 -1.47 0.86
C ILE A 309 -24.88 -1.09 -0.03
N ASN A 310 -24.82 0.08 -0.66
CA ASN A 310 -25.88 0.57 -1.56
C ASN A 310 -25.85 -0.25 -2.86
N PRO A 311 -26.96 -0.97 -3.23
CA PRO A 311 -26.96 -1.85 -4.40
C PRO A 311 -26.73 -1.12 -5.73
N GLU A 312 -27.22 0.10 -5.88
CA GLU A 312 -27.05 0.90 -7.10
C GLU A 312 -25.58 1.33 -7.24
N ARG A 313 -24.98 1.81 -6.16
CA ARG A 313 -23.58 2.19 -6.14
C ARG A 313 -22.66 0.99 -6.32
N LEU A 314 -23.00 -0.17 -5.76
CA LEU A 314 -22.26 -1.41 -6.02
C LEU A 314 -22.22 -1.73 -7.53
N LYS A 315 -23.33 -1.57 -8.24
CA LYS A 315 -23.38 -1.74 -9.71
C LYS A 315 -22.54 -0.67 -10.42
N GLU A 316 -22.68 0.60 -10.04
CA GLU A 316 -21.92 1.74 -10.61
C GLU A 316 -20.41 1.54 -10.43
N THR A 317 -19.98 1.00 -9.29
CA THR A 317 -18.55 0.82 -8.96
C THR A 317 -17.94 -0.46 -9.47
N GLY A 318 -18.70 -1.33 -10.17
CA GLY A 318 -18.17 -2.51 -10.84
C GLY A 318 -18.78 -3.85 -10.40
N GLY A 319 -19.78 -3.84 -9.52
CA GLY A 319 -20.59 -5.04 -9.19
C GLY A 319 -19.82 -6.21 -8.60
N LYS A 320 -18.75 -5.94 -7.84
CA LYS A 320 -17.85 -6.99 -7.34
C LYS A 320 -18.43 -7.86 -6.23
N LEU A 321 -19.54 -7.45 -5.60
CA LEU A 321 -20.23 -8.20 -4.55
C LEU A 321 -21.69 -7.79 -4.44
N THR A 322 -22.50 -8.60 -3.72
CA THR A 322 -23.82 -8.24 -3.17
C THR A 322 -23.77 -8.24 -1.64
N LEU A 323 -24.77 -7.65 -0.98
CA LEU A 323 -24.86 -7.65 0.48
C LEU A 323 -24.95 -9.10 1.02
N GLU A 324 -25.72 -9.97 0.36
CA GLU A 324 -25.85 -11.39 0.73
C GLU A 324 -24.52 -12.14 0.63
N GLU A 325 -23.76 -11.90 -0.45
CA GLU A 325 -22.41 -12.47 -0.61
C GLU A 325 -21.49 -12.03 0.53
N PHE A 326 -21.59 -10.76 0.94
CA PHE A 326 -20.80 -10.22 2.05
C PHE A 326 -21.17 -10.85 3.39
N GLU A 327 -22.46 -10.92 3.73
CA GLU A 327 -22.93 -11.55 4.97
C GLU A 327 -22.52 -13.03 5.04
N LYS A 328 -22.67 -13.76 3.93
CA LYS A 328 -22.24 -15.14 3.80
C LYS A 328 -20.73 -15.33 4.02
N ALA A 329 -19.90 -14.45 3.44
CA ALA A 329 -18.47 -14.50 3.64
C ALA A 329 -18.06 -14.27 5.11
N VAL A 330 -18.71 -13.32 5.80
CA VAL A 330 -18.50 -13.08 7.24
C VAL A 330 -18.88 -14.33 8.06
N ILE A 331 -20.02 -14.97 7.73
CA ILE A 331 -20.46 -16.20 8.40
C ILE A 331 -19.43 -17.33 8.17
N ASN A 332 -18.96 -17.50 6.94
CA ASN A 332 -17.96 -18.52 6.62
C ASN A 332 -16.64 -18.32 7.39
N LEU A 333 -16.16 -17.07 7.47
CA LEU A 333 -14.96 -16.74 8.24
C LEU A 333 -15.15 -17.04 9.74
N LYS A 334 -16.31 -16.69 10.32
CA LYS A 334 -16.60 -17.00 11.72
C LYS A 334 -16.70 -18.50 11.97
N LYS A 335 -17.35 -19.27 11.09
CA LYS A 335 -17.38 -20.73 11.15
C LYS A 335 -15.98 -21.37 11.07
N ALA A 336 -15.08 -20.76 10.28
CA ALA A 336 -13.69 -21.21 10.19
C ALA A 336 -12.85 -20.85 11.43
N GLY A 337 -13.43 -20.14 12.44
CA GLY A 337 -12.78 -19.81 13.70
C GLY A 337 -12.06 -18.46 13.72
N PHE A 338 -12.34 -17.54 12.78
CA PHE A 338 -11.90 -16.16 12.91
C PHE A 338 -12.72 -15.42 13.96
N LYS A 339 -12.03 -14.72 14.86
CA LYS A 339 -12.67 -13.85 15.85
C LYS A 339 -13.20 -12.57 15.20
N ASN A 340 -14.15 -11.92 15.86
CA ASN A 340 -14.76 -10.67 15.38
C ASN A 340 -13.74 -9.55 15.14
N ASP A 341 -12.68 -9.47 15.94
CA ASP A 341 -11.61 -8.48 15.85
C ASP A 341 -10.56 -8.79 14.77
N GLN A 342 -10.52 -10.02 14.27
CA GLN A 342 -9.67 -10.41 13.14
C GLN A 342 -10.30 -10.06 11.78
N ILE A 343 -11.62 -9.79 11.73
CA ILE A 343 -12.34 -9.46 10.49
C ILE A 343 -12.61 -7.96 10.44
N THR A 344 -12.11 -7.29 9.42
CA THR A 344 -12.30 -5.86 9.18
C THR A 344 -12.89 -5.64 7.79
N ALA A 345 -13.96 -4.84 7.69
CA ALA A 345 -14.51 -4.43 6.39
C ALA A 345 -14.05 -3.01 6.06
N TYR A 346 -13.59 -2.80 4.82
CA TYR A 346 -13.38 -1.47 4.26
C TYR A 346 -14.71 -0.90 3.79
N LEU A 347 -15.05 0.29 4.28
CA LEU A 347 -16.19 1.09 3.83
C LEU A 347 -15.65 2.42 3.29
N LEU A 348 -15.98 2.78 2.05
CA LEU A 348 -15.54 4.04 1.45
C LEU A 348 -16.45 5.20 1.91
N MET A 349 -15.81 6.33 2.18
CA MET A 349 -16.44 7.60 2.49
C MET A 349 -15.92 8.66 1.51
N GLY A 350 -16.83 9.39 0.87
CA GLY A 350 -16.47 10.47 -0.05
C GLY A 350 -16.39 10.07 -1.52
N LEU A 351 -17.05 8.98 -1.93
CA LEU A 351 -17.23 8.71 -3.36
C LEU A 351 -18.04 9.87 -4.00
N PRO A 352 -17.79 10.22 -5.26
CA PRO A 352 -18.59 11.24 -5.96
C PRO A 352 -20.10 10.99 -5.83
N ASN A 353 -20.84 12.02 -5.43
CA ASN A 353 -22.30 11.97 -5.18
C ASN A 353 -22.74 10.92 -4.13
N GLN A 354 -21.87 10.49 -3.24
CA GLN A 354 -22.24 9.63 -2.11
C GLN A 354 -22.83 10.48 -0.98
N PRO A 355 -24.10 10.28 -0.59
CA PRO A 355 -24.64 10.99 0.57
C PRO A 355 -24.08 10.40 1.88
N PRO A 356 -23.88 11.21 2.94
CA PRO A 356 -23.41 10.73 4.23
C PRO A 356 -24.25 9.61 4.84
N GLU A 357 -25.55 9.61 4.57
CA GLU A 357 -26.53 8.61 5.04
C GLU A 357 -26.21 7.21 4.52
N GLU A 358 -25.64 7.10 3.33
CA GLU A 358 -25.17 5.81 2.78
C GLU A 358 -24.03 5.24 3.62
N VAL A 359 -23.09 6.10 4.03
CA VAL A 359 -21.99 5.69 4.91
C VAL A 359 -22.51 5.29 6.29
N ILE A 360 -23.47 6.03 6.85
CA ILE A 360 -24.12 5.72 8.13
C ILE A 360 -24.78 4.34 8.08
N SER A 361 -25.58 4.09 7.04
CA SER A 361 -26.23 2.78 6.84
C SER A 361 -25.23 1.64 6.76
N GLY A 362 -24.10 1.86 6.07
CA GLY A 362 -22.98 0.90 6.01
C GLY A 362 -22.40 0.62 7.39
N LEU A 363 -22.13 1.65 8.17
CA LEU A 363 -21.62 1.51 9.54
C LEU A 363 -22.56 0.70 10.45
N GLU A 364 -23.89 0.92 10.32
CA GLU A 364 -24.89 0.19 11.11
C GLU A 364 -24.96 -1.30 10.76
N ILE A 365 -24.84 -1.66 9.49
CA ILE A 365 -24.78 -3.07 9.07
C ILE A 365 -23.53 -3.74 9.62
N LEU A 366 -22.36 -3.09 9.51
CA LEU A 366 -21.13 -3.64 10.06
C LEU A 366 -21.17 -3.83 11.58
N LYS A 367 -21.87 -2.90 12.29
CA LYS A 367 -22.16 -3.05 13.72
C LYS A 367 -23.01 -4.29 14.02
N LYS A 368 -24.09 -4.52 13.24
CA LYS A 368 -24.94 -5.72 13.38
C LYS A 368 -24.16 -7.01 13.15
N LEU A 369 -23.24 -7.01 12.18
CA LEU A 369 -22.38 -8.15 11.91
C LEU A 369 -21.28 -8.37 12.97
N LYS A 370 -21.10 -7.44 13.93
CA LYS A 370 -20.10 -7.48 15.01
C LYS A 370 -18.67 -7.70 14.46
N ILE A 371 -18.30 -7.01 13.40
CA ILE A 371 -16.94 -7.01 12.83
C ILE A 371 -16.35 -5.60 12.86
N ARG A 372 -15.04 -5.49 12.72
CA ARG A 372 -14.38 -4.20 12.67
C ARG A 372 -14.69 -3.47 11.36
N VAL A 373 -14.67 -2.16 11.42
CA VAL A 373 -14.79 -1.30 10.23
C VAL A 373 -13.57 -0.40 10.10
N MET A 374 -13.03 -0.33 8.89
CA MET A 374 -12.10 0.70 8.48
C MET A 374 -12.82 1.62 7.50
N LEU A 375 -13.10 2.84 7.98
CA LEU A 375 -13.68 3.88 7.14
C LEU A 375 -12.56 4.48 6.30
N SER A 376 -12.54 4.11 5.03
CA SER A 376 -11.52 4.56 4.07
C SER A 376 -12.01 5.81 3.35
N GLU A 377 -11.23 6.86 3.45
CA GLU A 377 -11.50 8.14 2.80
C GLU A 377 -11.13 8.03 1.31
N TYR A 378 -12.08 8.33 0.43
CA TYR A 378 -11.85 8.25 -1.01
C TYR A 378 -10.84 9.30 -1.47
N SER A 379 -9.98 8.89 -2.37
CA SER A 379 -9.03 9.73 -3.10
C SER A 379 -9.29 9.57 -4.59
N PRO A 380 -9.57 10.65 -5.33
CA PRO A 380 -9.66 10.60 -6.78
C PRO A 380 -8.35 10.13 -7.40
N ILE A 381 -8.37 9.01 -8.10
CA ILE A 381 -7.17 8.43 -8.73
C ILE A 381 -7.20 8.78 -10.23
N PRO A 382 -6.20 9.49 -10.76
CA PRO A 382 -6.09 9.81 -12.18
C PRO A 382 -6.12 8.55 -13.06
N GLY A 383 -6.81 8.64 -14.18
CA GLY A 383 -7.01 7.54 -15.13
C GLY A 383 -8.12 6.56 -14.77
N THR A 384 -8.72 6.66 -13.57
CA THR A 384 -9.91 5.85 -13.21
C THR A 384 -11.20 6.61 -13.53
N PRO A 385 -12.29 5.93 -13.92
CA PRO A 385 -13.55 6.61 -14.28
C PRO A 385 -14.09 7.56 -13.20
N LEU A 386 -14.14 7.13 -11.94
CA LEU A 386 -14.60 7.98 -10.84
C LEU A 386 -13.55 9.05 -10.46
N GLY A 387 -12.26 8.75 -10.60
CA GLY A 387 -11.19 9.72 -10.37
C GLY A 387 -11.26 10.87 -11.37
N GLU A 388 -11.33 10.58 -12.67
CA GLU A 388 -11.43 11.59 -13.73
C GLU A 388 -12.70 12.45 -13.59
N ARG A 389 -13.84 11.81 -13.24
CA ARG A 389 -15.07 12.55 -12.97
C ARG A 389 -14.90 13.54 -11.81
N ALA A 390 -14.33 13.08 -10.69
CA ALA A 390 -14.10 13.91 -9.52
C ALA A 390 -13.09 15.05 -9.81
N ILE A 391 -11.98 14.75 -10.48
CA ILE A 391 -10.98 15.74 -10.86
C ILE A 391 -11.59 16.85 -11.71
N LYS A 392 -12.43 16.49 -12.68
CA LYS A 392 -13.14 17.44 -13.54
C LYS A 392 -14.18 18.25 -12.80
N GLU A 393 -15.02 17.59 -12.01
CA GLU A 393 -16.14 18.20 -11.28
C GLU A 393 -15.63 19.21 -10.23
N TYR A 394 -14.59 18.85 -9.49
CA TYR A 394 -13.99 19.68 -8.44
C TYR A 394 -12.86 20.58 -8.95
N LYS A 395 -12.59 20.60 -10.28
CA LYS A 395 -11.52 21.41 -10.92
C LYS A 395 -10.17 21.24 -10.22
N ILE A 396 -9.77 19.98 -9.98
CA ILE A 396 -8.52 19.65 -9.30
C ILE A 396 -7.36 19.80 -10.27
N GLU A 397 -6.53 20.83 -10.07
CA GLU A 397 -5.33 21.09 -10.88
C GLU A 397 -4.07 20.52 -10.24
N ASP A 398 -3.98 20.52 -8.92
CA ASP A 398 -2.85 19.98 -8.18
C ASP A 398 -3.19 18.61 -7.56
N PRO A 399 -2.38 17.57 -7.78
CA PRO A 399 -2.61 16.24 -7.22
C PRO A 399 -2.75 16.20 -5.69
N VAL A 400 -2.20 17.17 -4.95
CA VAL A 400 -2.33 17.23 -3.48
C VAL A 400 -3.79 17.36 -3.03
N LEU A 401 -4.66 17.93 -3.86
CA LEU A 401 -6.09 18.05 -3.60
C LEU A 401 -6.85 16.72 -3.72
N THR A 402 -6.24 15.70 -4.36
CA THR A 402 -6.81 14.35 -4.39
C THR A 402 -6.52 13.56 -3.10
N ASN A 403 -5.78 14.14 -2.14
CA ASN A 403 -5.46 13.47 -0.88
C ASN A 403 -6.72 12.99 -0.17
N CYS A 404 -6.69 11.76 0.33
CA CYS A 404 -7.81 11.13 1.02
C CYS A 404 -8.28 11.92 2.27
N SER A 405 -7.39 12.68 2.92
CA SER A 405 -7.76 13.58 4.02
C SER A 405 -8.34 14.93 3.56
N VAL A 406 -8.22 15.26 2.27
CA VAL A 406 -8.64 16.53 1.66
C VAL A 406 -9.96 16.37 0.92
N PHE A 407 -10.02 15.44 -0.02
CA PHE A 407 -11.14 15.31 -0.94
C PHE A 407 -12.50 15.13 -0.25
N PRO A 408 -12.68 14.25 0.78
CA PRO A 408 -13.93 14.17 1.50
C PRO A 408 -14.32 15.45 2.27
N VAL A 409 -13.30 16.25 2.67
CA VAL A 409 -13.58 17.57 3.30
C VAL A 409 -14.08 18.58 2.26
N MET A 410 -13.56 18.52 1.03
CA MET A 410 -14.09 19.35 -0.08
C MET A 410 -15.54 18.97 -0.40
N GLN A 411 -15.89 17.69 -0.33
CA GLN A 411 -17.21 17.18 -0.67
C GLN A 411 -18.23 17.37 0.45
N TYR A 412 -17.89 17.03 1.68
CA TYR A 412 -18.83 16.96 2.81
C TYR A 412 -18.69 18.10 3.81
N GLY A 413 -17.59 18.84 3.77
CA GLY A 413 -17.16 19.68 4.88
C GLY A 413 -16.58 18.91 6.05
N ILE A 414 -15.75 19.58 6.85
CA ILE A 414 -15.00 18.95 7.96
C ILE A 414 -15.92 18.43 9.08
N GLN A 415 -17.05 19.09 9.31
CA GLN A 415 -17.99 18.69 10.38
C GLN A 415 -18.59 17.32 10.09
N THR A 416 -19.08 17.09 8.86
CA THR A 416 -19.65 15.81 8.43
C THR A 416 -18.58 14.70 8.45
N VAL A 417 -17.36 14.97 7.96
CA VAL A 417 -16.25 14.01 8.00
C VAL A 417 -15.94 13.62 9.45
N ASN A 418 -15.87 14.58 10.37
CA ASN A 418 -15.62 14.30 11.78
C ASN A 418 -16.78 13.54 12.43
N PHE A 419 -18.02 13.85 12.10
CA PHE A 419 -19.20 13.13 12.57
C PHE A 419 -19.13 11.64 12.19
N LEU A 420 -18.90 11.33 10.91
CA LEU A 420 -18.78 9.94 10.42
C LEU A 420 -17.63 9.19 11.09
N LYS A 421 -16.47 9.83 11.25
CA LYS A 421 -15.33 9.25 11.98
C LYS A 421 -15.64 9.00 13.45
N ASN A 422 -16.35 9.89 14.12
CA ASN A 422 -16.76 9.73 15.50
C ASN A 422 -17.76 8.58 15.63
N MET A 423 -18.75 8.49 14.77
CA MET A 423 -19.71 7.39 14.72
C MET A 423 -18.98 6.04 14.55
N LYS A 424 -18.07 5.93 13.58
CA LYS A 424 -17.22 4.74 13.42
C LYS A 424 -16.48 4.39 14.73
N ASN A 425 -15.89 5.37 15.41
CA ASN A 425 -15.16 5.16 16.67
C ASN A 425 -16.09 4.71 17.81
N GLN A 426 -17.31 5.23 17.87
CA GLN A 426 -18.33 4.81 18.85
C GLN A 426 -18.73 3.35 18.62
N ILE A 427 -18.97 2.98 17.35
CA ILE A 427 -19.29 1.59 16.98
C ILE A 427 -18.15 0.66 17.41
N LEU A 428 -16.89 0.97 17.09
CA LEU A 428 -15.75 0.15 17.48
C LEU A 428 -15.62 -0.01 19.02
N ARG A 429 -15.95 1.04 19.79
CA ARG A 429 -15.96 0.97 21.25
C ARG A 429 -17.12 0.14 21.81
N SER A 430 -18.29 0.16 21.15
CA SER A 430 -19.46 -0.62 21.56
C SER A 430 -19.34 -2.11 21.26
N LEU A 431 -18.50 -2.48 20.29
CA LEU A 431 -18.18 -3.85 20.00
C LEU A 431 -17.22 -4.34 21.11
N LYS A 432 -17.73 -5.11 22.06
CA LYS A 432 -16.88 -5.88 22.97
C LYS A 432 -16.26 -7.00 22.12
N PHE A 433 -15.02 -6.79 21.75
CA PHE A 433 -14.21 -7.87 21.18
C PHE A 433 -13.70 -8.69 22.36
N ASP A 434 -14.01 -9.99 22.35
CA ASP A 434 -13.45 -10.91 23.34
C ASP A 434 -11.93 -10.88 23.20
N ALA A 435 -11.24 -10.61 24.31
CA ALA A 435 -9.79 -10.49 24.42
C ALA A 435 -9.09 -11.83 24.15
#